data_12463595d28c5305180d6f1dee4cc0c1
#
_entry.id   12463595d28c5305180d6f1dee4cc0c1
#
_cell.length_a   1.000
_cell.length_b   1.000
_cell.length_c   1.000
_cell.angle_alpha   90.00
_cell.angle_beta   90.00
_cell.angle_gamma   90.00
#
_symmetry.space_group_name_H-M   'P 1'
#
loop_
_entity.id
_entity.type
_entity.pdbx_description
1 polymer ?
#
loop_
_entity_poly.entity_id
_entity_poly.type
_entity_poly.pdbx_seq_one_letter_code
_entity_poly.pdbx_strand_id
1 'polypeptide(L)'
;MMCAVTVRQIKPDSYEDFRKAWEPDPWLPKLRNALVLRNEDNPDQVLTIGFFDAGPEQLDTVRDDPAVLAGEDKRLRRIAEFEERVVLNGIFELVEDVKDPAER
;
A
#
# COMPACT_ATOMS: atom_id res chain seq x y z
N MET A 1 -7.33 -3.58 13.01
CA MET A 1 -6.91 -3.63 11.59
C MET A 1 -5.85 -2.57 11.34
N MET A 2 -4.76 -2.97 10.75
CA MET A 2 -3.66 -2.07 10.39
C MET A 2 -3.67 -1.80 8.90
N CYS A 3 -3.28 -0.59 8.52
CA CYS A 3 -3.27 -0.16 7.13
C CYS A 3 -1.87 0.32 6.73
N ALA A 4 -1.35 -0.20 5.64
CA ALA A 4 -0.13 0.32 5.03
C ALA A 4 -0.51 1.36 3.99
N VAL A 5 -0.16 2.61 4.22
CA VAL A 5 -0.53 3.74 3.36
C VAL A 5 0.72 4.32 2.73
N THR A 6 0.71 4.44 1.42
CA THR A 6 1.81 5.08 0.68
C THR A 6 1.22 6.01 -0.39
N VAL A 7 1.73 7.22 -0.43
CA VAL A 7 1.42 8.18 -1.50
C VAL A 7 2.70 8.41 -2.29
N ARG A 8 2.64 8.15 -3.60
CA ARG A 8 3.77 8.29 -4.51
C ARG A 8 3.47 9.25 -5.62
N GLN A 9 4.47 10.05 -5.98
CA GLN A 9 4.50 10.72 -7.28
C GLN A 9 5.23 9.78 -8.23
N ILE A 10 4.53 9.30 -9.26
CA ILE A 10 5.10 8.43 -10.29
C ILE A 10 5.47 9.22 -11.53
N LYS A 11 6.29 8.64 -12.39
CA LYS A 11 6.70 9.25 -13.66
C LYS A 11 5.46 9.47 -14.55
N PRO A 12 5.45 10.51 -15.38
CA PRO A 12 4.32 10.78 -16.28
C PRO A 12 3.99 9.55 -17.16
N ASP A 13 2.71 9.28 -17.32
CA ASP A 13 2.18 8.21 -18.16
C ASP A 13 2.65 6.79 -17.79
N SER A 14 3.08 6.57 -16.55
CA SER A 14 3.62 5.28 -16.11
C SER A 14 2.66 4.47 -15.24
N TYR A 15 1.41 4.89 -15.10
CA TYR A 15 0.50 4.24 -14.14
C TYR A 15 0.34 2.73 -14.36
N GLU A 16 0.13 2.29 -15.60
CA GLU A 16 -0.10 0.86 -15.88
C GLU A 16 1.13 0.03 -15.52
N ASP A 17 2.31 0.51 -15.85
CA ASP A 17 3.57 -0.15 -15.50
C ASP A 17 3.81 -0.14 -14.00
N PHE A 18 3.54 1.00 -13.34
CA PHE A 18 3.60 1.11 -11.89
C PHE A 18 2.66 0.10 -11.23
N ARG A 19 1.42 0.00 -11.69
CA ARG A 19 0.42 -0.90 -11.11
C ARG A 19 0.86 -2.36 -11.18
N LYS A 20 1.44 -2.78 -12.29
CA LYS A 20 1.98 -4.13 -12.44
C LYS A 20 3.16 -4.37 -11.49
N ALA A 21 4.07 -3.40 -11.39
CA ALA A 21 5.22 -3.49 -10.49
C ALA A 21 4.82 -3.52 -9.03
N TRP A 22 3.74 -2.82 -8.68
CA TRP A 22 3.27 -2.68 -7.32
C TRP A 22 2.65 -3.96 -6.75
N GLU A 23 2.07 -4.82 -7.57
CA GLU A 23 1.35 -6.00 -7.10
C GLU A 23 2.23 -6.93 -6.27
N PRO A 24 1.84 -7.24 -5.01
CA PRO A 24 2.58 -8.19 -4.19
C PRO A 24 2.55 -9.59 -4.81
N ASP A 25 3.73 -10.19 -4.98
CA ASP A 25 3.90 -11.55 -5.46
C ASP A 25 5.12 -12.17 -4.76
N PRO A 26 4.92 -13.10 -3.82
CA PRO A 26 3.63 -13.66 -3.37
C PRO A 26 2.79 -12.64 -2.60
N TRP A 27 1.48 -12.92 -2.49
CA TRP A 27 0.57 -12.11 -1.69
C TRP A 27 1.01 -12.10 -0.22
N LEU A 28 0.94 -10.94 0.41
CA LEU A 28 1.41 -10.79 1.80
C LEU A 28 0.49 -11.51 2.79
N PRO A 29 1.08 -12.20 3.81
CA PRO A 29 0.28 -12.77 4.88
C PRO A 29 -0.57 -11.71 5.58
N LYS A 30 -1.80 -12.06 5.90
CA LYS A 30 -2.78 -11.19 6.58
C LYS A 30 -3.26 -10.00 5.74
N LEU A 31 -2.72 -9.75 4.58
CA LEU A 31 -3.24 -8.71 3.68
C LEU A 31 -4.58 -9.16 3.11
N ARG A 32 -5.67 -8.53 3.56
CA ARG A 32 -7.02 -8.86 3.13
C ARG A 32 -7.31 -8.33 1.74
N ASN A 33 -7.01 -7.07 1.52
CA ASN A 33 -7.19 -6.40 0.24
C ASN A 33 -6.40 -5.09 0.23
N ALA A 34 -6.34 -4.46 -0.91
CA ALA A 34 -5.75 -3.14 -1.03
C ALA A 34 -6.58 -2.27 -1.96
N LEU A 35 -6.48 -0.96 -1.75
CA LEU A 35 -7.08 0.04 -2.61
C LEU A 35 -5.98 0.85 -3.29
N VAL A 36 -6.20 1.18 -4.54
CA VAL A 36 -5.33 2.07 -5.30
C VAL A 36 -6.17 3.25 -5.76
N LEU A 37 -5.75 4.45 -5.39
CA LEU A 37 -6.45 5.68 -5.73
C LEU A 37 -5.51 6.62 -6.49
N ARG A 38 -6.06 7.33 -7.47
CA ARG A 38 -5.33 8.36 -8.20
C ARG A 38 -5.89 9.72 -7.85
N ASN A 39 -5.01 10.69 -7.69
CA ASN A 39 -5.44 12.07 -7.49
C ASN A 39 -6.07 12.60 -8.78
N GLU A 40 -7.31 13.10 -8.68
CA GLU A 40 -8.04 13.62 -9.84
C GLU A 40 -7.33 14.82 -10.48
N ASP A 41 -6.72 15.67 -9.67
CA ASP A 41 -6.04 16.88 -10.13
C ASP A 41 -4.57 16.63 -10.52
N ASN A 42 -4.02 15.47 -10.13
CA ASN A 42 -2.66 15.07 -10.43
C ASN A 42 -2.63 13.55 -10.67
N PRO A 43 -2.92 13.08 -11.90
CA PRO A 43 -3.05 11.65 -12.18
C PRO A 43 -1.77 10.83 -12.00
N ASP A 44 -0.62 11.49 -11.85
CA ASP A 44 0.64 10.83 -11.53
C ASP A 44 0.91 10.75 -10.02
N GLN A 45 -0.03 11.21 -9.20
CA GLN A 45 0.00 10.98 -7.77
C GLN A 45 -0.92 9.82 -7.40
N VAL A 46 -0.35 8.77 -6.83
CA VAL A 46 -1.05 7.53 -6.53
C VAL A 46 -0.97 7.23 -5.05
N LEU A 47 -2.12 6.96 -4.46
CA LEU A 47 -2.24 6.53 -3.06
C LEU A 47 -2.61 5.05 -3.04
N THR A 48 -1.89 4.26 -2.27
CA THR A 48 -2.21 2.85 -2.04
C THR A 48 -2.46 2.60 -0.56
N ILE A 49 -3.47 1.78 -0.27
CA ILE A 49 -3.79 1.36 1.10
C ILE A 49 -3.91 -0.15 1.12
N GLY A 50 -3.05 -0.82 1.87
CA GLY A 50 -3.19 -2.24 2.14
C GLY A 50 -3.85 -2.46 3.50
N PHE A 51 -4.88 -3.30 3.55
CA PHE A 51 -5.62 -3.60 4.77
C PHE A 51 -5.20 -4.96 5.31
N PHE A 52 -4.64 -4.97 6.52
CA PHE A 52 -4.18 -6.19 7.17
C PHE A 52 -5.13 -6.58 8.31
N ASP A 53 -5.61 -7.83 8.28
CA ASP A 53 -6.37 -8.44 9.38
C ASP A 53 -5.40 -8.86 10.48
N ALA A 54 -4.80 -7.85 11.12
CA ALA A 54 -3.76 -8.05 12.12
C ALA A 54 -3.72 -6.86 13.06
N GLY A 55 -3.40 -7.11 14.33
CA GLY A 55 -3.02 -6.06 15.26
C GLY A 55 -1.56 -5.65 15.03
N PRO A 56 -1.07 -4.62 15.77
CA PRO A 56 0.29 -4.12 15.59
C PRO A 56 1.38 -5.18 15.73
N GLU A 57 1.28 -6.03 16.75
CA GLU A 57 2.28 -7.08 17.02
C GLU A 57 2.30 -8.16 15.93
N GLN A 58 1.13 -8.56 15.45
CA GLN A 58 1.01 -9.54 14.38
C GLN A 58 1.57 -8.98 13.07
N LEU A 59 1.31 -7.71 12.79
CA LEU A 59 1.85 -7.06 11.60
C LEU A 59 3.37 -6.97 11.67
N ASP A 60 3.93 -6.64 12.83
CA ASP A 60 5.38 -6.63 13.03
C ASP A 60 5.99 -8.00 12.74
N THR A 61 5.34 -9.07 13.18
CA THR A 61 5.78 -10.44 12.90
C THR A 61 5.79 -10.73 11.39
N VAL A 62 4.74 -10.31 10.67
CA VAL A 62 4.68 -10.46 9.21
C VAL A 62 5.81 -9.69 8.54
N ARG A 63 6.02 -8.45 8.94
CA ARG A 63 7.04 -7.58 8.34
C ARG A 63 8.47 -8.03 8.62
N ASP A 64 8.69 -8.70 9.74
CA ASP A 64 10.02 -9.20 10.14
C ASP A 64 10.34 -10.58 9.54
N ASP A 65 9.37 -11.25 8.92
CA ASP A 65 9.59 -12.53 8.25
C ASP A 65 10.60 -12.37 7.10
N PRO A 66 11.71 -13.12 7.09
CA PRO A 66 12.73 -12.99 6.04
C PRO A 66 12.21 -13.17 4.63
N ALA A 67 11.25 -14.06 4.41
CA ALA A 67 10.66 -14.28 3.09
C ALA A 67 9.82 -13.06 2.65
N VAL A 68 9.08 -12.45 3.58
CA VAL A 68 8.31 -11.23 3.32
C VAL A 68 9.26 -10.07 3.00
N LEU A 69 10.31 -9.89 3.79
CA LEU A 69 11.32 -8.86 3.56
C LEU A 69 11.97 -8.99 2.18
N ALA A 70 12.35 -10.20 1.79
CA ALA A 70 12.97 -10.44 0.49
C ALA A 70 12.01 -10.14 -0.67
N GLY A 71 10.74 -10.55 -0.55
CA GLY A 71 9.71 -10.27 -1.55
C GLY A 71 9.41 -8.79 -1.69
N GLU A 72 9.30 -8.08 -0.56
CA GLU A 72 9.07 -6.64 -0.54
C GLU A 72 10.25 -5.85 -1.09
N ASP A 73 11.48 -6.27 -0.83
CA ASP A 73 12.66 -5.64 -1.41
C ASP A 73 12.62 -5.73 -2.94
N LYS A 74 12.31 -6.89 -3.49
CA LYS A 74 12.16 -7.07 -4.94
C LYS A 74 11.05 -6.19 -5.51
N ARG A 75 9.92 -6.13 -4.83
CA ARG A 75 8.77 -5.31 -5.25
C ARG A 75 9.14 -3.83 -5.27
N LEU A 76 9.78 -3.33 -4.24
CA LEU A 76 10.21 -1.94 -4.15
C LEU A 76 11.22 -1.57 -5.26
N ARG A 77 12.08 -2.49 -5.64
CA ARG A 77 13.00 -2.28 -6.77
C ARG A 77 12.26 -2.15 -8.10
N ARG A 78 11.21 -2.96 -8.31
CA ARG A 78 10.37 -2.83 -9.52
C ARG A 78 9.63 -1.51 -9.54
N ILE A 79 9.07 -1.10 -8.40
CA ILE A 79 8.34 0.16 -8.25
C ILE A 79 9.26 1.35 -8.51
N ALA A 80 10.51 1.29 -8.06
CA ALA A 80 11.47 2.38 -8.16
C ALA A 80 11.70 2.86 -9.60
N GLU A 81 11.54 2.01 -10.59
CA GLU A 81 11.66 2.40 -12.00
C GLU A 81 10.62 3.46 -12.41
N PHE A 82 9.46 3.46 -11.76
CA PHE A 82 8.33 4.32 -12.12
C PHE A 82 8.04 5.39 -11.06
N GLU A 83 8.78 5.41 -9.98
CA GLU A 83 8.59 6.33 -8.87
C GLU A 83 9.54 7.52 -8.97
N GLU A 84 9.00 8.73 -8.89
CA GLU A 84 9.81 9.93 -8.76
C GLU A 84 10.16 10.22 -7.30
N ARG A 85 9.14 10.09 -6.41
CA ARG A 85 9.33 10.29 -4.97
C ARG A 85 8.20 9.67 -4.18
N VAL A 86 8.46 9.37 -2.93
CA VAL A 86 7.45 9.01 -1.94
C VAL A 86 7.03 10.28 -1.19
N VAL A 87 5.75 10.59 -1.24
CA VAL A 87 5.17 11.77 -0.57
C VAL A 87 4.83 11.44 0.88
N LEU A 88 4.26 10.24 1.10
CA LEU A 88 3.87 9.75 2.42
C LEU A 88 4.03 8.24 2.45
N ASN A 89 4.55 7.72 3.55
CA ASN A 89 4.63 6.28 3.78
C ASN A 89 4.49 6.00 5.27
N GLY A 90 3.56 5.12 5.65
CA GLY A 90 3.37 4.79 7.05
C GLY A 90 2.39 3.67 7.28
N ILE A 91 2.45 3.15 8.50
CA ILE A 91 1.48 2.17 8.99
C ILE A 91 0.52 2.92 9.91
N PHE A 92 -0.76 2.78 9.61
CA PHE A 92 -1.83 3.45 10.34
C PHE A 92 -2.77 2.41 10.95
N GLU A 93 -3.25 2.68 12.14
CA GLU A 93 -4.30 1.87 12.76
C GLU A 93 -5.65 2.38 12.29
N LEU A 94 -6.53 1.47 11.86
CA LEU A 94 -7.92 1.82 11.62
C LEU A 94 -8.62 2.01 12.96
N VAL A 95 -8.84 3.25 13.34
CA VAL A 95 -9.44 3.62 14.63
C VAL A 95 -10.96 3.55 14.56
N GLU A 96 -11.53 4.04 13.47
CA GLU A 96 -12.98 4.20 13.38
C GLU A 96 -13.42 4.18 11.92
N ASP A 97 -14.49 3.44 11.64
CA ASP A 97 -15.18 3.46 10.36
C ASP A 97 -16.51 4.19 10.57
N VAL A 98 -16.55 5.45 10.17
CA VAL A 98 -17.70 6.32 10.43
C VAL A 98 -18.75 6.08 9.36
N LYS A 99 -19.95 5.66 9.79
CA LYS A 99 -21.10 5.45 8.92
C LYS A 99 -22.07 6.61 9.02
N ASP A 100 -22.93 6.74 8.01
CA ASP A 100 -24.05 7.68 8.03
C ASP A 100 -24.92 7.41 9.28
N PRO A 101 -25.20 8.41 10.12
CA PRO A 101 -26.04 8.23 11.30
C PRO A 101 -27.40 7.60 11.01
N ALA A 102 -27.94 7.82 9.82
CA ALA A 102 -29.22 7.23 9.40
C ALA A 102 -29.15 5.70 9.16
N GLU A 103 -27.95 5.14 9.02
CA GLU A 103 -27.71 3.73 8.76
C GLU A 103 -27.31 2.93 10.01
N ARG A 104 -27.22 3.60 11.17
CA ARG A 104 -26.82 2.98 12.44
C ARG A 104 -28.00 2.59 13.29
#